data_659933fbff93091ba2ef99c6750d01b0
#
_entry.id   659933fbff93091ba2ef99c6750d01b0
#
_cell.length_a   1.000
_cell.length_b   1.000
_cell.length_c   1.000
_cell.angle_alpha   90.00
_cell.angle_beta   90.00
_cell.angle_gamma   90.00
#
_symmetry.space_group_name_H-M   'P 1'
#
loop_
_entity.id
_entity.type
_entity.pdbx_description
1 polymer ?
#
loop_
_entity_poly.entity_id
_entity_poly.type
_entity_poly.pdbx_seq_one_letter_code
_entity_poly.pdbx_strand_id
1 'polypeptide(L)'
;MRRRRRWFVAAISVGAAIIVIALCAGVLSVVDTVDRTRDRVDDVRVARQQRDVGCLELERRLNRLVPPGATTGPAARATAIRDENAAVRIYLDELGGGRTEDGWRQLLDARTVYADALDRQAKSRTPGFYVAPRTSDGRAVADDLAEGSPAPCSGPIRRLAAPDL
;
A
#
# COMPACT_ATOMS: atom_id res chain seq x y z
N MET A 1 -50.95 55.16 -18.16
CA MET A 1 -50.45 54.48 -16.94
C MET A 1 -50.42 52.94 -17.01
N ARG A 2 -51.30 52.25 -17.75
CA ARG A 2 -51.39 50.76 -17.82
C ARG A 2 -50.18 50.07 -18.49
N ARG A 3 -49.46 50.73 -19.43
CA ARG A 3 -48.34 50.16 -20.18
C ARG A 3 -47.08 50.00 -19.29
N ARG A 4 -46.77 50.98 -18.40
CA ARG A 4 -45.63 50.92 -17.45
C ARG A 4 -45.83 49.76 -16.43
N ARG A 5 -47.03 49.56 -15.94
CA ARG A 5 -47.31 48.49 -14.95
C ARG A 5 -47.12 47.08 -15.54
N ARG A 6 -47.40 46.86 -16.82
CA ARG A 6 -47.14 45.58 -17.51
C ARG A 6 -45.62 45.29 -17.64
N TRP A 7 -44.81 46.32 -17.88
CA TRP A 7 -43.35 46.17 -17.97
C TRP A 7 -42.74 45.83 -16.59
N PHE A 8 -43.20 46.40 -15.50
CA PHE A 8 -42.76 46.07 -14.15
C PHE A 8 -43.10 44.64 -13.76
N VAL A 9 -44.30 44.17 -14.06
CA VAL A 9 -44.70 42.79 -13.78
C VAL A 9 -43.87 41.80 -14.60
N ALA A 10 -43.62 42.07 -15.86
CA ALA A 10 -42.77 41.21 -16.71
C ALA A 10 -41.30 41.18 -16.22
N ALA A 11 -40.75 42.31 -15.78
CA ALA A 11 -39.38 42.36 -15.24
C ALA A 11 -39.21 41.55 -13.91
N ILE A 12 -40.21 41.61 -13.03
CA ILE A 12 -40.22 40.86 -11.77
C ILE A 12 -40.33 39.36 -12.02
N SER A 13 -41.18 38.93 -12.97
CA SER A 13 -41.34 37.52 -13.30
C SER A 13 -40.06 36.88 -13.93
N VAL A 14 -39.37 37.63 -14.78
CA VAL A 14 -38.09 37.19 -15.37
C VAL A 14 -37.01 37.14 -14.30
N GLY A 15 -36.93 38.12 -13.39
CA GLY A 15 -35.97 38.09 -12.28
C GLY A 15 -36.19 36.92 -11.35
N ALA A 16 -37.42 36.59 -11.00
CA ALA A 16 -37.74 35.44 -10.15
C ALA A 16 -37.34 34.10 -10.82
N ALA A 17 -37.59 33.96 -12.13
CA ALA A 17 -37.21 32.76 -12.88
C ALA A 17 -35.67 32.53 -12.90
N ILE A 18 -34.88 33.61 -13.09
CA ILE A 18 -33.42 33.54 -13.07
C ILE A 18 -32.92 33.09 -11.69
N ILE A 19 -33.49 33.63 -10.62
CA ILE A 19 -33.10 33.25 -9.24
C ILE A 19 -33.40 31.77 -8.98
N VAL A 20 -34.55 31.27 -9.40
CA VAL A 20 -34.90 29.85 -9.23
C VAL A 20 -33.95 28.94 -10.02
N ILE A 21 -33.64 29.29 -11.26
CA ILE A 21 -32.70 28.53 -12.08
C ILE A 21 -31.29 28.52 -11.45
N ALA A 22 -30.81 29.67 -10.95
CA ALA A 22 -29.51 29.77 -10.29
C ALA A 22 -29.45 28.93 -8.99
N LEU A 23 -30.53 28.92 -8.21
CA LEU A 23 -30.61 28.08 -7.01
C LEU A 23 -30.68 26.59 -7.35
N CYS A 24 -31.43 26.18 -8.37
CA CYS A 24 -31.45 24.78 -8.82
C CYS A 24 -30.10 24.32 -9.37
N ALA A 25 -29.43 25.16 -10.16
CA ALA A 25 -28.07 24.84 -10.65
C ALA A 25 -27.05 24.75 -9.52
N GLY A 26 -27.15 25.62 -8.51
CA GLY A 26 -26.29 25.58 -7.32
C GLY A 26 -26.49 24.30 -6.49
N VAL A 27 -27.72 23.87 -6.28
CA VAL A 27 -28.02 22.63 -5.55
C VAL A 27 -27.49 21.39 -6.29
N LEU A 28 -27.68 21.31 -7.61
CA LEU A 28 -27.20 20.20 -8.42
C LEU A 28 -25.67 20.09 -8.40
N SER A 29 -24.95 21.23 -8.43
CA SER A 29 -23.50 21.22 -8.36
C SER A 29 -22.96 20.78 -6.99
N VAL A 30 -23.66 21.08 -5.90
CA VAL A 30 -23.28 20.62 -4.56
C VAL A 30 -23.52 19.13 -4.41
N VAL A 31 -24.63 18.59 -4.91
CA VAL A 31 -24.91 17.14 -4.86
C VAL A 31 -23.86 16.35 -5.64
N ASP A 32 -23.52 16.78 -6.84
CA ASP A 32 -22.49 16.13 -7.67
C ASP A 32 -21.10 16.15 -7.02
N THR A 33 -20.77 17.21 -6.29
CA THR A 33 -19.52 17.31 -5.53
C THR A 33 -19.49 16.36 -4.32
N VAL A 34 -20.63 16.22 -3.63
CA VAL A 34 -20.76 15.32 -2.47
C VAL A 34 -20.68 13.86 -2.91
N ASP A 35 -21.31 13.48 -4.01
CA ASP A 35 -21.27 12.12 -4.53
C ASP A 35 -19.84 11.74 -4.98
N ARG A 36 -19.15 12.61 -5.71
CA ARG A 36 -17.74 12.38 -6.08
C ARG A 36 -16.81 12.26 -4.87
N THR A 37 -17.12 12.95 -3.78
CA THR A 37 -16.33 12.85 -2.55
C THR A 37 -16.60 11.53 -1.83
N ARG A 38 -17.83 11.06 -1.82
CA ARG A 38 -18.20 9.75 -1.27
C ARG A 38 -17.55 8.60 -2.05
N ASP A 39 -17.65 8.63 -3.37
CA ASP A 39 -17.04 7.63 -4.24
C ASP A 39 -15.52 7.51 -3.97
N ARG A 40 -14.81 8.65 -3.86
CA ARG A 40 -13.38 8.64 -3.51
C ARG A 40 -13.08 8.07 -2.13
N VAL A 41 -13.93 8.36 -1.14
CA VAL A 41 -13.75 7.81 0.22
C VAL A 41 -13.98 6.30 0.22
N ASP A 42 -14.97 5.83 -0.52
CA ASP A 42 -15.28 4.40 -0.63
C ASP A 42 -14.18 3.66 -1.41
N ASP A 43 -13.66 4.23 -2.50
CA ASP A 43 -12.51 3.69 -3.24
C ASP A 43 -11.27 3.57 -2.34
N VAL A 44 -10.97 4.58 -1.52
CA VAL A 44 -9.84 4.55 -0.57
C VAL A 44 -10.05 3.48 0.51
N ARG A 45 -11.28 3.31 1.00
CA ARG A 45 -11.60 2.26 1.98
C ARG A 45 -11.44 0.86 1.39
N VAL A 46 -11.97 0.63 0.20
CA VAL A 46 -11.83 -0.65 -0.53
C VAL A 46 -10.37 -0.96 -0.78
N ALA A 47 -9.59 -0.01 -1.28
CA ALA A 47 -8.16 -0.18 -1.52
C ALA A 47 -7.37 -0.44 -0.23
N ARG A 48 -7.76 0.16 0.91
CA ARG A 48 -7.17 -0.14 2.22
C ARG A 48 -7.51 -1.56 2.65
N GLN A 49 -8.78 -1.94 2.57
CA GLN A 49 -9.23 -3.28 2.96
C GLN A 49 -8.55 -4.38 2.12
N GLN A 50 -8.38 -4.16 0.82
CA GLN A 50 -7.64 -5.09 -0.04
C GLN A 50 -6.20 -5.26 0.41
N ARG A 51 -5.51 -4.17 0.77
CA ARG A 51 -4.14 -4.23 1.31
C ARG A 51 -4.07 -4.95 2.66
N ASP A 52 -5.03 -4.71 3.55
CA ASP A 52 -5.11 -5.41 4.83
C ASP A 52 -5.26 -6.92 4.64
N VAL A 53 -6.15 -7.33 3.74
CA VAL A 53 -6.37 -8.74 3.38
C VAL A 53 -5.13 -9.36 2.76
N GLY A 54 -4.45 -8.63 1.85
CA GLY A 54 -3.20 -9.09 1.24
C GLY A 54 -2.09 -9.33 2.28
N CYS A 55 -1.93 -8.43 3.27
CA CYS A 55 -0.96 -8.62 4.35
C CYS A 55 -1.29 -9.82 5.24
N LEU A 56 -2.56 -10.03 5.57
CA LEU A 56 -2.99 -11.21 6.34
C LEU A 56 -2.75 -12.52 5.57
N GLU A 57 -2.96 -12.52 4.26
CA GLU A 57 -2.67 -13.68 3.43
C GLU A 57 -1.16 -13.92 3.32
N LEU A 58 -0.34 -12.86 3.18
CA LEU A 58 1.11 -12.97 3.23
C LEU A 58 1.55 -13.59 4.57
N GLU A 59 1.03 -13.13 5.70
CA GLU A 59 1.33 -13.69 7.01
C GLU A 59 0.99 -15.18 7.09
N ARG A 60 -0.20 -15.60 6.58
CA ARG A 60 -0.58 -17.01 6.52
C ARG A 60 0.35 -17.83 5.63
N ARG A 61 0.80 -17.30 4.50
CA ARG A 61 1.77 -17.96 3.62
C ARG A 61 3.10 -18.15 4.32
N LEU A 62 3.63 -17.10 4.95
CA LEU A 62 4.87 -17.15 5.72
C LEU A 62 4.79 -18.13 6.90
N ASN A 63 3.67 -18.19 7.60
CA ASN A 63 3.48 -19.10 8.74
C ASN A 63 3.41 -20.59 8.35
N ARG A 64 3.22 -20.90 7.06
CA ARG A 64 3.32 -22.26 6.52
C ARG A 64 4.74 -22.68 6.14
N LEU A 65 5.66 -21.71 6.06
CA LEU A 65 7.06 -21.95 5.72
C LEU A 65 7.90 -22.14 6.98
N VAL A 66 8.97 -22.89 6.85
CA VAL A 66 9.98 -23.02 7.91
C VAL A 66 10.72 -21.68 8.04
N PRO A 67 10.73 -21.04 9.22
CA PRO A 67 11.47 -19.81 9.41
C PRO A 67 12.97 -20.05 9.21
N PRO A 68 13.71 -19.12 8.58
CA PRO A 68 15.16 -19.27 8.37
C PRO A 68 15.94 -19.53 9.67
N GLY A 69 15.56 -18.88 10.78
CA GLY A 69 16.17 -19.08 12.09
C GLY A 69 15.95 -20.47 12.70
N ALA A 70 14.92 -21.20 12.27
CA ALA A 70 14.66 -22.56 12.73
C ALA A 70 15.45 -23.66 11.96
N THR A 71 16.26 -23.26 10.97
CA THR A 71 17.01 -24.19 10.12
C THR A 71 18.39 -24.51 10.69
N THR A 72 18.85 -25.74 10.47
CA THR A 72 20.19 -26.19 10.88
C THR A 72 21.18 -26.09 9.71
N GLY A 73 21.93 -25.00 9.67
CA GLY A 73 23.01 -24.83 8.70
C GLY A 73 22.69 -23.86 7.56
N PRO A 74 23.75 -23.35 6.89
CA PRO A 74 23.64 -22.22 5.98
C PRO A 74 22.84 -22.53 4.71
N ALA A 75 23.01 -23.70 4.11
CA ALA A 75 22.30 -24.05 2.88
C ALA A 75 20.76 -24.17 3.11
N ALA A 76 20.34 -24.80 4.22
CA ALA A 76 18.93 -24.91 4.56
C ALA A 76 18.32 -23.52 4.86
N ARG A 77 19.09 -22.66 5.53
CA ARG A 77 18.67 -21.26 5.78
C ARG A 77 18.52 -20.47 4.49
N ALA A 78 19.45 -20.60 3.56
CA ALA A 78 19.37 -19.96 2.24
C ALA A 78 18.11 -20.38 1.48
N THR A 79 17.76 -21.68 1.54
CA THR A 79 16.51 -22.18 0.92
C THR A 79 15.28 -21.57 1.59
N ALA A 80 15.20 -21.57 2.92
CA ALA A 80 14.07 -20.99 3.64
C ALA A 80 13.89 -19.49 3.35
N ILE A 81 14.97 -18.72 3.22
CA ILE A 81 14.93 -17.32 2.82
C ILE A 81 14.35 -17.16 1.42
N ARG A 82 14.73 -18.02 0.46
CA ARG A 82 14.19 -17.97 -0.91
C ARG A 82 12.72 -18.34 -0.96
N ASP A 83 12.28 -19.31 -0.15
CA ASP A 83 10.88 -19.69 -0.06
C ASP A 83 10.02 -18.52 0.47
N GLU A 84 10.46 -17.85 1.53
CA GLU A 84 9.80 -16.64 2.03
C GLU A 84 9.80 -15.51 0.99
N ASN A 85 10.93 -15.30 0.30
CA ASN A 85 11.01 -14.30 -0.76
C ASN A 85 10.03 -14.60 -1.90
N ALA A 86 9.82 -15.87 -2.25
CA ALA A 86 8.82 -16.27 -3.24
C ALA A 86 7.40 -15.92 -2.79
N ALA A 87 7.06 -16.17 -1.52
CA ALA A 87 5.76 -15.79 -0.96
C ALA A 87 5.51 -14.27 -1.02
N VAL A 88 6.55 -13.46 -0.75
CA VAL A 88 6.46 -11.99 -0.85
C VAL A 88 6.31 -11.53 -2.30
N ARG A 89 6.98 -12.15 -3.27
CA ARG A 89 6.79 -11.81 -4.70
C ARG A 89 5.35 -11.99 -5.15
N ILE A 90 4.71 -13.10 -4.76
CA ILE A 90 3.28 -13.32 -5.06
C ILE A 90 2.42 -12.18 -4.47
N TYR A 91 2.71 -11.76 -3.24
CA TYR A 91 2.01 -10.63 -2.62
C TYR A 91 2.22 -9.31 -3.39
N LEU A 92 3.44 -9.04 -3.87
CA LEU A 92 3.74 -7.84 -4.65
C LEU A 92 3.04 -7.85 -6.02
N ASP A 93 2.96 -8.99 -6.68
CA ASP A 93 2.23 -9.14 -7.95
C ASP A 93 0.73 -8.83 -7.78
N GLU A 94 0.16 -9.16 -6.60
CA GLU A 94 -1.23 -8.89 -6.26
C GLU A 94 -1.48 -7.41 -5.92
N LEU A 95 -0.46 -6.65 -5.48
CA LEU A 95 -0.60 -5.23 -5.08
C LEU A 95 -0.73 -4.24 -6.25
N GLY A 96 -0.25 -4.60 -7.43
CA GLY A 96 -0.38 -3.77 -8.64
C GLY A 96 0.44 -2.48 -8.68
N GLY A 97 1.53 -2.41 -7.92
CA GLY A 97 2.45 -1.27 -7.90
C GLY A 97 2.12 -0.21 -6.83
N GLY A 98 3.13 0.54 -6.39
CA GLY A 98 2.96 1.63 -5.44
C GLY A 98 4.25 2.04 -4.72
N ARG A 99 4.20 3.15 -3.98
CA ARG A 99 5.37 3.70 -3.26
C ARG A 99 6.01 2.72 -2.27
N THR A 100 5.23 1.84 -1.65
CA THR A 100 5.72 0.81 -0.73
C THR A 100 6.39 -0.37 -1.45
N GLU A 101 6.14 -0.57 -2.73
CA GLU A 101 6.71 -1.66 -3.51
C GLU A 101 8.23 -1.60 -3.60
N ASP A 102 8.80 -0.41 -3.77
CA ASP A 102 10.25 -0.22 -3.84
C ASP A 102 10.94 -0.64 -2.52
N GLY A 103 10.33 -0.33 -1.38
CA GLY A 103 10.83 -0.78 -0.08
C GLY A 103 10.79 -2.31 0.07
N TRP A 104 9.70 -2.94 -0.36
CA TRP A 104 9.62 -4.40 -0.38
C TRP A 104 10.66 -5.03 -1.28
N ARG A 105 10.89 -4.48 -2.49
CA ARG A 105 11.94 -4.96 -3.40
C ARG A 105 13.32 -4.84 -2.79
N GLN A 106 13.66 -3.70 -2.18
CA GLN A 106 14.94 -3.51 -1.49
C GLN A 106 15.15 -4.54 -0.36
N LEU A 107 14.08 -4.84 0.40
CA LEU A 107 14.13 -5.86 1.44
C LEU A 107 14.40 -7.26 0.84
N LEU A 108 13.71 -7.63 -0.24
CA LEU A 108 13.89 -8.90 -0.94
C LEU A 108 15.30 -9.03 -1.56
N ASP A 109 15.84 -7.94 -2.13
CA ASP A 109 17.18 -7.93 -2.72
C ASP A 109 18.26 -8.16 -1.64
N ALA A 110 18.16 -7.46 -0.51
CA ALA A 110 19.06 -7.68 0.61
C ALA A 110 19.02 -9.12 1.14
N ARG A 111 17.83 -9.71 1.23
CA ARG A 111 17.64 -11.11 1.61
C ARG A 111 18.20 -12.09 0.57
N THR A 112 18.07 -11.77 -0.71
CA THR A 112 18.63 -12.58 -1.79
C THR A 112 20.17 -12.60 -1.72
N VAL A 113 20.79 -11.42 -1.54
CA VAL A 113 22.23 -11.30 -1.34
C VAL A 113 22.70 -12.10 -0.13
N TYR A 114 21.94 -12.09 0.96
CA TYR A 114 22.23 -12.88 2.15
C TYR A 114 22.10 -14.39 1.90
N ALA A 115 21.05 -14.85 1.23
CA ALA A 115 20.89 -16.26 0.86
C ALA A 115 22.06 -16.77 0.01
N ASP A 116 22.54 -15.95 -0.93
CA ASP A 116 23.72 -16.28 -1.74
C ASP A 116 25.03 -16.29 -0.93
N ALA A 117 25.12 -15.42 0.09
CA ALA A 117 26.27 -15.45 1.03
C ALA A 117 26.27 -16.74 1.88
N LEU A 118 25.08 -17.19 2.32
CA LEU A 118 24.93 -18.47 3.04
C LEU A 118 25.29 -19.69 2.17
N ASP A 119 24.95 -19.69 0.88
CA ASP A 119 25.39 -20.75 -0.04
C ASP A 119 26.91 -20.78 -0.22
N ARG A 120 27.56 -19.62 -0.27
CA ARG A 120 29.01 -19.53 -0.29
C ARG A 120 29.61 -20.04 1.03
N GLN A 121 29.01 -19.66 2.16
CA GLN A 121 29.42 -20.14 3.47
C GLN A 121 29.35 -21.68 3.56
N ALA A 122 28.31 -22.30 3.01
CA ALA A 122 28.20 -23.76 2.99
C ALA A 122 29.32 -24.44 2.21
N LYS A 123 29.91 -23.77 1.22
CA LYS A 123 30.98 -24.30 0.35
C LYS A 123 32.38 -23.95 0.82
N SER A 124 32.59 -22.72 1.33
CA SER A 124 33.93 -22.17 1.61
C SER A 124 34.16 -21.86 3.09
N ARG A 125 33.18 -22.06 3.96
CA ARG A 125 33.17 -21.69 5.38
C ARG A 125 33.38 -20.20 5.68
N THR A 126 33.30 -19.34 4.65
CA THR A 126 33.32 -17.88 4.85
C THR A 126 31.99 -17.43 5.42
N PRO A 127 31.94 -16.79 6.58
CA PRO A 127 30.68 -16.38 7.19
C PRO A 127 29.86 -15.45 6.28
N GLY A 128 28.58 -15.74 6.14
CA GLY A 128 27.61 -14.86 5.49
C GLY A 128 26.90 -14.00 6.54
N PHE A 129 26.73 -12.70 6.24
CA PHE A 129 26.05 -11.77 7.13
C PHE A 129 24.89 -11.11 6.40
N TYR A 130 23.78 -10.95 7.13
CA TYR A 130 22.69 -10.13 6.65
C TYR A 130 22.99 -8.64 6.85
N VAL A 131 22.81 -7.86 5.80
CA VAL A 131 22.92 -6.40 5.86
C VAL A 131 21.55 -5.82 5.62
N ALA A 132 20.94 -5.25 6.65
CA ALA A 132 19.64 -4.62 6.54
C ALA A 132 19.68 -3.41 5.58
N PRO A 133 18.79 -3.34 4.58
CA PRO A 133 18.78 -2.24 3.64
C PRO A 133 18.37 -0.94 4.33
N ARG A 134 18.92 0.19 3.83
CA ARG A 134 18.65 1.52 4.34
C ARG A 134 18.13 2.42 3.24
N THR A 135 17.24 3.32 3.59
CA THR A 135 16.75 4.40 2.75
C THR A 135 17.84 5.46 2.53
N SER A 136 17.66 6.37 1.60
CA SER A 136 18.62 7.43 1.28
C SER A 136 18.94 8.36 2.45
N ASP A 137 18.03 8.49 3.42
CA ASP A 137 18.16 9.26 4.66
C ASP A 137 18.74 8.41 5.82
N GLY A 138 19.12 7.14 5.56
CA GLY A 138 19.79 6.27 6.50
C GLY A 138 18.87 5.48 7.44
N ARG A 139 17.54 5.61 7.34
CA ARG A 139 16.58 4.81 8.11
C ARG A 139 16.57 3.36 7.62
N ALA A 140 16.19 2.43 8.47
CA ALA A 140 15.98 1.06 8.01
C ALA A 140 14.76 1.00 7.08
N VAL A 141 14.89 0.33 5.94
CA VAL A 141 13.78 0.13 4.98
C VAL A 141 12.58 -0.56 5.65
N ALA A 142 12.82 -1.47 6.58
CA ALA A 142 11.75 -2.14 7.32
C ALA A 142 10.90 -1.18 8.17
N ASP A 143 11.53 -0.15 8.77
CA ASP A 143 10.81 0.86 9.55
C ASP A 143 9.96 1.75 8.64
N ASP A 144 10.51 2.17 7.50
CA ASP A 144 9.79 2.96 6.50
C ASP A 144 8.60 2.19 5.90
N LEU A 145 8.79 0.89 5.64
CA LEU A 145 7.74 -0.01 5.21
C LEU A 145 6.64 -0.16 6.27
N ALA A 146 7.03 -0.28 7.55
CA ALA A 146 6.06 -0.43 8.64
C ALA A 146 5.20 0.84 8.82
N GLU A 147 5.78 2.02 8.65
CA GLU A 147 5.06 3.30 8.68
C GLU A 147 4.12 3.47 7.47
N GLY A 148 4.56 3.06 6.28
CA GLY A 148 3.81 3.21 5.02
C GLY A 148 2.79 2.10 4.74
N SER A 149 2.81 1.02 5.52
CA SER A 149 1.98 -0.17 5.29
C SER A 149 0.82 -0.27 6.28
N PRO A 150 -0.25 -1.01 5.95
CA PRO A 150 -1.30 -1.35 6.90
C PRO A 150 -0.79 -2.11 8.13
N ALA A 151 -1.46 -1.95 9.26
CA ALA A 151 -1.10 -2.61 10.51
C ALA A 151 -0.88 -4.14 10.40
N PRO A 152 -1.68 -4.91 9.63
CA PRO A 152 -1.45 -6.34 9.43
C PRO A 152 -0.12 -6.70 8.76
N CYS A 153 0.53 -5.76 8.04
CA CYS A 153 1.84 -5.99 7.43
C CYS A 153 3.01 -5.99 8.44
N SER A 154 2.81 -5.47 9.64
CA SER A 154 3.88 -5.29 10.62
C SER A 154 4.54 -6.61 11.06
N GLY A 155 3.77 -7.69 11.15
CA GLY A 155 4.28 -9.04 11.45
C GLY A 155 5.20 -9.55 10.33
N PRO A 156 4.70 -9.66 9.10
CA PRO A 156 5.50 -10.01 7.93
C PRO A 156 6.77 -9.16 7.78
N ILE A 157 6.67 -7.83 7.89
CA ILE A 157 7.83 -6.93 7.74
C ILE A 157 8.91 -7.25 8.79
N ARG A 158 8.53 -7.37 10.08
CA ARG A 158 9.49 -7.71 11.14
C ARG A 158 10.17 -9.05 10.93
N ARG A 159 9.40 -10.08 10.54
CA ARG A 159 9.94 -11.40 10.24
C ARG A 159 10.97 -11.36 9.12
N LEU A 160 10.66 -10.65 8.03
CA LEU A 160 11.53 -10.56 6.87
C LEU A 160 12.76 -9.67 7.12
N ALA A 161 12.65 -8.68 8.00
CA ALA A 161 13.77 -7.80 8.37
C ALA A 161 14.84 -8.47 9.24
N ALA A 162 14.50 -9.61 9.86
CA ALA A 162 15.39 -10.33 10.77
C ALA A 162 15.50 -11.82 10.38
N PRO A 163 16.15 -12.14 9.24
CA PRO A 163 16.21 -13.51 8.71
C PRO A 163 17.07 -14.47 9.55
N ASP A 164 17.72 -13.99 10.59
CA ASP A 164 18.54 -14.78 11.50
C ASP A 164 17.79 -15.23 12.76
N LEU A 165 16.59 -14.68 12.99
CA LEU A 165 15.69 -15.01 14.10
C LEU A 165 14.57 -15.98 13.60
#